data_aae76030ede376dd80998bcd73a08916
#
_entry.id   aae76030ede376dd80998bcd73a08916
#
_cell.length_a   1.000
_cell.length_b   1.000
_cell.length_c   1.000
_cell.angle_alpha   90.00
_cell.angle_beta   90.00
_cell.angle_gamma   90.00
#
_symmetry.space_group_name_H-M   'P 1'
#
loop_
_entity.id
_entity.type
_entity.pdbx_description
1 polymer ?
#
loop_
_entity_poly.entity_id
_entity_poly.type
_entity_poly.pdbx_seq_one_letter_code
_entity_poly.pdbx_strand_id
1 'polypeptide(L)'
;MVGILLLRELGVVMVAMMVAGRSASSYTAELGSMKMREEIDALRTMGFDPLEILILPRIVALVLALPALAFIGAMTALLGAALVCWLTADMSPEIFLARLRDAITVDDFIVGMIKAPFIALMIGVVASVEGLNVEGSAESLGLHTTASVVKSIFLVVVIDGLFAVFF
;
A
#
# COMPACT_ATOMS: atom_id res chain seq x y z
N MET A 1 5.49 16.34 -17.70
CA MET A 1 5.00 16.60 -16.33
C MET A 1 4.05 15.50 -15.81
N VAL A 2 2.95 15.20 -16.50
CA VAL A 2 1.98 14.19 -15.99
C VAL A 2 2.61 12.81 -15.78
N GLY A 3 3.46 12.34 -16.70
CA GLY A 3 4.13 11.04 -16.59
C GLY A 3 5.08 10.94 -15.38
N ILE A 4 5.78 12.01 -15.06
CA ILE A 4 6.68 12.08 -13.88
C ILE A 4 5.85 11.98 -12.59
N LEU A 5 4.77 12.77 -12.49
CA LEU A 5 3.87 12.73 -11.35
C LEU A 5 3.23 11.36 -11.15
N LEU A 6 2.84 10.70 -12.25
CA LEU A 6 2.24 9.37 -12.18
C LEU A 6 3.21 8.31 -11.68
N LEU A 7 4.45 8.32 -12.14
CA LEU A 7 5.46 7.32 -11.77
C LEU A 7 6.05 7.58 -10.39
N ARG A 8 6.36 8.83 -10.08
CA ARG A 8 7.05 9.21 -8.86
C ARG A 8 6.12 9.28 -7.65
N GLU A 9 4.93 9.85 -7.80
CA GLU A 9 4.05 10.21 -6.71
C GLU A 9 2.70 9.44 -6.76
N LEU A 10 1.86 9.77 -7.73
CA LEU A 10 0.46 9.33 -7.74
C LEU A 10 0.30 7.82 -7.87
N GLY A 11 1.13 7.15 -8.67
CA GLY A 11 1.01 5.70 -8.89
C GLY A 11 1.23 4.91 -7.61
N VAL A 12 2.27 5.23 -6.85
CA VAL A 12 2.59 4.54 -5.60
C VAL A 12 1.56 4.86 -4.51
N VAL A 13 1.17 6.13 -4.38
CA VAL A 13 0.18 6.56 -3.37
C VAL A 13 -1.19 5.95 -3.63
N MET A 14 -1.67 5.95 -4.88
CA MET A 14 -2.96 5.35 -5.22
C MET A 14 -3.00 3.86 -4.91
N VAL A 15 -1.97 3.12 -5.31
CA VAL A 15 -1.86 1.69 -5.01
C VAL A 15 -1.75 1.46 -3.50
N ALA A 16 -0.95 2.27 -2.79
CA ALA A 16 -0.83 2.17 -1.34
C ALA A 16 -2.15 2.44 -0.62
N MET A 17 -2.94 3.42 -1.07
CA MET A 17 -4.28 3.67 -0.53
C MET A 17 -5.25 2.51 -0.77
N MET A 18 -5.20 1.90 -1.96
CA MET A 18 -6.00 0.72 -2.26
C MET A 18 -5.61 -0.47 -1.39
N VAL A 19 -4.32 -0.69 -1.19
CA VAL A 19 -3.80 -1.75 -0.30
C VAL A 19 -4.18 -1.46 1.16
N ALA A 20 -4.06 -0.22 1.61
CA ALA A 20 -4.49 0.19 2.95
C ALA A 20 -5.99 -0.03 3.16
N GLY A 21 -6.81 0.34 2.18
CA GLY A 21 -8.27 0.18 2.28
C GLY A 21 -8.72 -1.27 2.27
N ARG A 22 -8.12 -2.12 1.46
CA ARG A 22 -8.53 -3.52 1.27
C ARG A 22 -7.70 -4.50 2.11
N SER A 23 -6.40 -4.53 1.91
CA SER A 23 -5.54 -5.55 2.52
C SER A 23 -5.33 -5.31 4.01
N ALA A 24 -5.15 -4.06 4.44
CA ALA A 24 -5.02 -3.74 5.85
C ALA A 24 -6.32 -4.03 6.62
N SER A 25 -7.48 -3.66 6.07
CA SER A 25 -8.76 -3.95 6.72
C SER A 25 -9.02 -5.46 6.83
N SER A 26 -8.78 -6.22 5.78
CA SER A 26 -8.91 -7.68 5.80
C SER A 26 -7.96 -8.32 6.82
N TYR A 27 -6.72 -7.86 6.87
CA TYR A 27 -5.73 -8.36 7.79
C TYR A 27 -6.07 -8.05 9.26
N THR A 28 -6.51 -6.82 9.52
CA THR A 28 -6.98 -6.41 10.85
C THR A 28 -8.18 -7.24 11.29
N ALA A 29 -9.15 -7.45 10.39
CA ALA A 29 -10.34 -8.26 10.66
C ALA A 29 -9.97 -9.73 10.93
N GLU A 30 -9.05 -10.29 10.20
CA GLU A 30 -8.57 -11.66 10.39
C GLU A 30 -7.87 -11.83 11.74
N LEU A 31 -6.91 -10.97 12.08
CA LEU A 31 -6.23 -11.00 13.37
C LEU A 31 -7.20 -10.79 14.53
N GLY A 32 -8.10 -9.82 14.41
CA GLY A 32 -9.12 -9.56 15.44
C GLY A 32 -10.06 -10.75 15.63
N SER A 33 -10.47 -11.41 14.56
CA SER A 33 -11.27 -12.63 14.60
C SER A 33 -10.53 -13.79 15.27
N MET A 34 -9.24 -13.99 14.96
CA MET A 34 -8.41 -15.00 15.61
C MET A 34 -8.24 -14.71 17.10
N LYS A 35 -8.13 -13.45 17.49
CA LYS A 35 -8.07 -13.05 18.89
C LYS A 35 -9.40 -13.34 19.62
N MET A 36 -10.53 -13.02 19.00
CA MET A 36 -11.85 -13.29 19.55
C MET A 36 -12.12 -14.79 19.77
N ARG A 37 -11.54 -15.65 18.95
CA ARG A 37 -11.64 -17.11 19.05
C ARG A 37 -10.55 -17.74 19.94
N GLU A 38 -9.78 -16.91 20.64
CA GLU A 38 -8.67 -17.34 21.50
C GLU A 38 -7.57 -18.15 20.78
N GLU A 39 -7.53 -18.08 19.46
CA GLU A 39 -6.52 -18.79 18.65
C GLU A 39 -5.10 -18.26 18.91
N ILE A 40 -4.96 -16.95 19.17
CA ILE A 40 -3.68 -16.31 19.50
C ILE A 40 -3.18 -16.80 20.87
N ASP A 41 -4.07 -16.95 21.83
CA ASP A 41 -3.73 -17.43 23.16
C ASP A 41 -3.39 -18.93 23.13
N ALA A 42 -4.07 -19.71 22.29
CA ALA A 42 -3.74 -21.10 22.04
C ALA A 42 -2.31 -21.26 21.47
N LEU A 43 -1.90 -20.40 20.53
CA LEU A 43 -0.54 -20.39 20.00
C LEU A 43 0.49 -20.11 21.09
N ARG A 44 0.22 -19.15 21.98
CA ARG A 44 1.11 -18.85 23.12
C ARG A 44 1.25 -20.02 24.07
N THR A 45 0.16 -20.71 24.37
CA THR A 45 0.19 -21.89 25.25
C THR A 45 0.98 -23.06 24.65
N MET A 46 1.01 -23.17 23.32
CA MET A 46 1.84 -24.14 22.60
C MET A 46 3.34 -23.75 22.52
N GLY A 47 3.71 -22.57 23.07
CA GLY A 47 5.09 -22.10 23.06
C GLY A 47 5.50 -21.34 21.79
N PHE A 48 4.55 -20.99 20.92
CA PHE A 48 4.82 -20.20 19.72
C PHE A 48 4.61 -18.71 19.95
N ASP A 49 5.48 -17.87 19.39
CA ASP A 49 5.28 -16.44 19.39
C ASP A 49 4.36 -16.03 18.21
N PRO A 50 3.16 -15.47 18.50
CA PRO A 50 2.26 -14.99 17.46
C PRO A 50 2.87 -13.93 16.55
N LEU A 51 3.82 -13.15 17.05
CA LEU A 51 4.51 -12.12 16.26
C LEU A 51 5.32 -12.75 15.13
N GLU A 52 6.04 -13.82 15.42
CA GLU A 52 6.87 -14.50 14.42
C GLU A 52 6.05 -15.31 13.41
N ILE A 53 4.94 -15.91 13.84
CA ILE A 53 4.19 -16.85 13.00
C ILE A 53 3.12 -16.12 12.18
N LEU A 54 2.43 -15.14 12.76
CA LEU A 54 1.30 -14.48 12.11
C LEU A 54 1.65 -13.12 11.50
N ILE A 55 2.39 -12.30 12.23
CA ILE A 55 2.58 -10.89 11.86
C ILE A 55 3.78 -10.74 10.92
N LEU A 56 4.92 -11.27 11.27
CA LEU A 56 6.15 -11.10 10.50
C LEU A 56 6.03 -11.59 9.04
N PRO A 57 5.52 -12.79 8.72
CA PRO A 57 5.37 -13.25 7.35
C PRO A 57 4.46 -12.35 6.52
N ARG A 58 3.40 -11.80 7.11
CA ARG A 58 2.46 -10.91 6.40
C ARG A 58 3.05 -9.54 6.12
N ILE A 59 3.79 -8.98 7.06
CA ILE A 59 4.51 -7.70 6.84
C ILE A 59 5.55 -7.89 5.74
N VAL A 60 6.33 -8.96 5.77
CA VAL A 60 7.32 -9.26 4.71
C VAL A 60 6.63 -9.42 3.35
N ALA A 61 5.52 -10.13 3.29
CA ALA A 61 4.74 -10.30 2.06
C ALA A 61 4.23 -8.95 1.52
N LEU A 62 3.74 -8.05 2.38
CA LEU A 62 3.30 -6.71 1.99
C LEU A 62 4.47 -5.86 1.47
N VAL A 63 5.62 -5.90 2.15
CA VAL A 63 6.83 -5.15 1.77
C VAL A 63 7.35 -5.57 0.40
N LEU A 64 7.23 -6.86 0.06
CA LEU A 64 7.61 -7.36 -1.25
C LEU A 64 6.55 -7.14 -2.32
N ALA A 65 5.27 -7.26 -1.95
CA ALA A 65 4.16 -7.16 -2.89
C ALA A 65 3.86 -5.71 -3.30
N LEU A 66 3.99 -4.74 -2.40
CA LEU A 66 3.59 -3.36 -2.68
C LEU A 66 4.44 -2.70 -3.77
N PRO A 67 5.76 -2.85 -3.83
CA PRO A 67 6.56 -2.38 -4.96
C PRO A 67 6.14 -2.99 -6.30
N ALA A 68 5.86 -4.29 -6.34
CA ALA A 68 5.38 -4.95 -7.55
C ALA A 68 4.01 -4.42 -8.00
N LEU A 69 3.09 -4.23 -7.05
CA LEU A 69 1.78 -3.65 -7.31
C LEU A 69 1.88 -2.18 -7.75
N ALA A 70 2.79 -1.40 -7.15
CA ALA A 70 3.05 -0.03 -7.53
C ALA A 70 3.58 0.07 -8.96
N PHE A 71 4.47 -0.85 -9.36
CA PHE A 71 4.95 -0.94 -10.74
C PHE A 71 3.81 -1.22 -11.72
N ILE A 72 2.98 -2.23 -11.45
CA ILE A 72 1.83 -2.56 -12.30
C ILE A 72 0.84 -1.39 -12.34
N GLY A 73 0.56 -0.76 -11.21
CA GLY A 73 -0.30 0.40 -11.10
C GLY A 73 0.20 1.59 -11.92
N ALA A 74 1.50 1.88 -11.86
CA ALA A 74 2.13 2.93 -12.64
C ALA A 74 2.05 2.64 -14.15
N MET A 75 2.31 1.38 -14.56
CA MET A 75 2.20 1.00 -15.97
C MET A 75 0.76 1.11 -16.49
N THR A 76 -0.22 0.66 -15.73
CA THR A 76 -1.64 0.78 -16.11
C THR A 76 -2.10 2.23 -16.15
N ALA A 77 -1.64 3.08 -15.24
CA ALA A 77 -1.91 4.52 -15.25
C ALA A 77 -1.33 5.22 -16.48
N LEU A 78 -0.11 4.86 -16.89
CA LEU A 78 0.51 5.38 -18.10
C LEU A 78 -0.23 4.94 -19.37
N LEU A 79 -0.69 3.68 -19.43
CA LEU A 79 -1.53 3.19 -20.54
C LEU A 79 -2.87 3.95 -20.59
N GLY A 80 -3.49 4.19 -19.44
CA GLY A 80 -4.71 5.01 -19.35
C GLY A 80 -4.48 6.44 -19.82
N ALA A 81 -3.38 7.06 -19.43
CA ALA A 81 -3.01 8.40 -19.86
C ALA A 81 -2.76 8.47 -21.38
N ALA A 82 -2.08 7.47 -21.95
CA ALA A 82 -1.86 7.38 -23.40
C ALA A 82 -3.18 7.29 -24.17
N LEU A 83 -4.12 6.46 -23.66
CA LEU A 83 -5.43 6.30 -24.28
C LEU A 83 -6.26 7.59 -24.24
N VAL A 84 -6.27 8.28 -23.13
CA VAL A 84 -6.93 9.58 -23.00
C VAL A 84 -6.32 10.61 -23.93
N CYS A 85 -5.00 10.71 -24.00
CA CYS A 85 -4.32 11.65 -24.90
C CYS A 85 -4.63 11.34 -26.38
N TRP A 86 -4.75 10.08 -26.74
CA TRP A 86 -5.13 9.68 -28.10
C TRP A 86 -6.57 10.07 -28.44
N LEU A 87 -7.51 9.86 -27.51
CA LEU A 87 -8.95 10.12 -27.75
C LEU A 87 -9.31 11.61 -27.67
N THR A 88 -8.63 12.40 -26.84
CA THR A 88 -9.02 13.79 -26.56
C THR A 88 -8.10 14.84 -27.20
N ALA A 89 -6.83 14.52 -27.40
CA ALA A 89 -5.82 15.46 -27.87
C ALA A 89 -5.30 15.14 -29.29
N ASP A 90 -5.87 14.17 -29.98
CA ASP A 90 -5.42 13.69 -31.30
C ASP A 90 -3.90 13.40 -31.37
N MET A 91 -3.29 13.12 -30.21
CA MET A 91 -1.88 12.76 -30.13
C MET A 91 -1.67 11.31 -30.53
N SER A 92 -0.85 11.07 -31.56
CA SER A 92 -0.49 9.70 -31.91
C SER A 92 0.28 9.03 -30.75
N PRO A 93 0.11 7.72 -30.54
CA PRO A 93 0.84 6.97 -29.51
C PRO A 93 2.36 7.12 -29.60
N GLU A 94 2.88 7.30 -30.80
CA GLU A 94 4.32 7.50 -31.04
C GLU A 94 4.82 8.82 -30.44
N ILE A 95 4.06 9.91 -30.61
CA ILE A 95 4.40 11.23 -30.04
C ILE A 95 4.31 11.19 -28.52
N PHE A 96 3.30 10.48 -27.98
CA PHE A 96 3.16 10.29 -26.54
C PHE A 96 4.37 9.54 -25.95
N LEU A 97 4.77 8.42 -26.57
CA LEU A 97 5.93 7.64 -26.15
C LEU A 97 7.23 8.43 -26.23
N ALA A 98 7.45 9.20 -27.28
CA ALA A 98 8.64 10.04 -27.43
C ALA A 98 8.71 11.08 -26.29
N ARG A 99 7.62 11.80 -26.03
CA ARG A 99 7.54 12.78 -24.93
C ARG A 99 7.68 12.15 -23.55
N LEU A 100 7.13 10.95 -23.38
CA LEU A 100 7.25 10.20 -22.13
C LEU A 100 8.69 9.81 -21.86
N ARG A 101 9.40 9.33 -22.88
CA ARG A 101 10.80 8.93 -22.81
C ARG A 101 11.73 10.12 -22.49
N ASP A 102 11.42 11.29 -23.01
CA ASP A 102 12.20 12.50 -22.75
C ASP A 102 11.91 13.12 -21.38
N ALA A 103 10.72 12.82 -20.82
CA ALA A 103 10.26 13.39 -19.55
C ALA A 103 10.57 12.53 -18.32
N ILE A 104 10.69 11.21 -18.49
CA ILE A 104 10.88 10.27 -17.37
C ILE A 104 12.37 9.95 -17.22
N THR A 105 12.88 10.22 -16.03
CA THR A 105 14.21 9.80 -15.60
C THR A 105 14.12 8.47 -14.83
N VAL A 106 15.17 7.68 -14.91
CA VAL A 106 15.28 6.42 -14.12
C VAL A 106 15.23 6.72 -12.63
N ASP A 107 15.72 7.90 -12.23
CA ASP A 107 15.70 8.36 -10.83
C ASP A 107 14.26 8.52 -10.29
N ASP A 108 13.34 9.05 -11.10
CA ASP A 108 11.94 9.19 -10.69
C ASP A 108 11.27 7.85 -10.40
N PHE A 109 11.61 6.83 -11.19
CA PHE A 109 11.14 5.47 -10.98
C PHE A 109 11.75 4.84 -9.71
N ILE A 110 13.05 5.01 -9.50
CA ILE A 110 13.77 4.48 -8.33
C ILE A 110 13.21 5.08 -7.03
N VAL A 111 12.97 6.38 -6.99
CA VAL A 111 12.38 7.04 -5.82
C VAL A 111 11.00 6.45 -5.49
N GLY A 112 10.14 6.25 -6.49
CA GLY A 112 8.85 5.60 -6.31
C GLY A 112 8.97 4.18 -5.77
N MET A 113 9.93 3.40 -6.27
CA MET A 113 10.16 2.03 -5.83
C MET A 113 10.77 1.92 -4.42
N ILE A 114 11.61 2.88 -4.02
CA ILE A 114 12.22 2.90 -2.68
C ILE A 114 11.19 3.25 -1.60
N LYS A 115 10.28 4.17 -1.86
CA LYS A 115 9.26 4.56 -0.86
C LYS A 115 8.20 3.49 -0.63
N ALA A 116 7.92 2.63 -1.62
CA ALA A 116 6.88 1.61 -1.54
C ALA A 116 7.08 0.61 -0.37
N PRO A 117 8.26 0.04 -0.10
CA PRO A 117 8.47 -0.86 1.04
C PRO A 117 8.27 -0.17 2.39
N PHE A 118 8.64 1.10 2.53
CA PHE A 118 8.43 1.85 3.76
C PHE A 118 6.93 2.05 4.05
N ILE A 119 6.17 2.42 3.02
CA ILE A 119 4.72 2.54 3.10
C ILE A 119 4.09 1.20 3.45
N ALA A 120 4.51 0.11 2.81
CA ALA A 120 4.03 -1.24 3.09
C ALA A 120 4.28 -1.67 4.53
N LEU A 121 5.47 -1.40 5.04
CA LEU A 121 5.83 -1.68 6.43
C LEU A 121 4.88 -0.96 7.40
N MET A 122 4.62 0.31 7.18
CA MET A 122 3.74 1.09 8.05
C MET A 122 2.29 0.61 8.00
N ILE A 123 1.78 0.29 6.82
CA ILE A 123 0.45 -0.30 6.65
C ILE A 123 0.35 -1.63 7.42
N GLY A 124 1.35 -2.49 7.27
CA GLY A 124 1.40 -3.80 7.94
C GLY A 124 1.45 -3.69 9.46
N VAL A 125 2.26 -2.76 9.98
CA VAL A 125 2.36 -2.51 11.43
C VAL A 125 1.05 -1.97 12.00
N VAL A 126 0.44 -0.98 11.34
CA VAL A 126 -0.85 -0.41 11.79
C VAL A 126 -1.94 -1.48 11.79
N ALA A 127 -2.05 -2.26 10.72
CA ALA A 127 -3.05 -3.33 10.63
C ALA A 127 -2.85 -4.40 11.71
N SER A 128 -1.61 -4.73 12.03
CA SER A 128 -1.27 -5.69 13.10
C SER A 128 -1.65 -5.16 14.49
N VAL A 129 -1.30 -3.91 14.78
CA VAL A 129 -1.61 -3.27 16.07
C VAL A 129 -3.12 -3.17 16.29
N GLU A 130 -3.85 -2.70 15.27
CA GLU A 130 -5.31 -2.60 15.37
C GLU A 130 -5.96 -3.99 15.52
N GLY A 131 -5.49 -5.00 14.79
CA GLY A 131 -6.01 -6.36 14.90
C GLY A 131 -5.80 -6.98 16.29
N LEU A 132 -4.64 -6.72 16.89
CA LEU A 132 -4.34 -7.19 18.25
C LEU A 132 -5.08 -6.41 19.35
N ASN A 133 -5.57 -5.21 19.07
CA ASN A 133 -6.31 -4.39 20.02
C ASN A 133 -7.81 -4.69 20.08
N VAL A 134 -8.32 -5.58 19.23
CA VAL A 134 -9.74 -5.97 19.25
C VAL A 134 -10.11 -6.61 20.59
N GLU A 135 -11.24 -6.18 21.17
CA GLU A 135 -11.73 -6.57 22.50
C GLU A 135 -12.96 -7.49 22.42
N GLY A 136 -12.83 -8.69 21.91
CA GLY A 136 -13.81 -9.78 22.06
C GLY A 136 -15.26 -9.53 21.58
N SER A 137 -15.56 -8.39 20.91
CA SER A 137 -16.88 -8.07 20.39
C SER A 137 -16.87 -7.74 18.89
N ALA A 138 -17.95 -8.02 18.19
CA ALA A 138 -18.10 -7.68 16.77
C ALA A 138 -18.05 -6.16 16.54
N GLU A 139 -18.54 -5.37 17.49
CA GLU A 139 -18.46 -3.92 17.44
C GLU A 139 -17.02 -3.43 17.54
N SER A 140 -16.23 -3.95 18.47
CA SER A 140 -14.80 -3.67 18.60
C SER A 140 -14.04 -4.08 17.34
N LEU A 141 -14.36 -5.23 16.75
CA LEU A 141 -13.78 -5.68 15.49
C LEU A 141 -14.02 -4.66 14.36
N GLY A 142 -15.25 -4.18 14.21
CA GLY A 142 -15.60 -3.17 13.21
C GLY A 142 -14.88 -1.84 13.41
N LEU A 143 -14.80 -1.36 14.67
CA LEU A 143 -14.10 -0.12 15.01
C LEU A 143 -12.61 -0.19 14.69
N HIS A 144 -11.93 -1.26 15.09
CA HIS A 144 -10.50 -1.44 14.82
C HIS A 144 -10.19 -1.66 13.33
N THR A 145 -11.09 -2.33 12.61
CA THR A 145 -10.97 -2.49 11.16
C THR A 145 -11.04 -1.13 10.45
N THR A 146 -11.99 -0.29 10.82
CA THR A 146 -12.12 1.08 10.28
C THR A 146 -10.95 1.96 10.69
N ALA A 147 -10.54 1.91 11.96
CA ALA A 147 -9.38 2.65 12.46
C ALA A 147 -8.08 2.27 11.73
N SER A 148 -7.90 1.00 11.42
CA SER A 148 -6.76 0.50 10.64
C SER A 148 -6.68 1.17 9.26
N VAL A 149 -7.79 1.24 8.54
CA VAL A 149 -7.85 1.90 7.22
C VAL A 149 -7.53 3.38 7.32
N VAL A 150 -8.20 4.10 8.23
CA VAL A 150 -8.01 5.55 8.40
C VAL A 150 -6.57 5.89 8.78
N LYS A 151 -6.01 5.20 9.76
CA LYS A 151 -4.63 5.42 10.21
C LYS A 151 -3.62 5.05 9.11
N SER A 152 -3.83 3.97 8.39
CA SER A 152 -2.97 3.55 7.28
C SER A 152 -2.97 4.58 6.16
N ILE A 153 -4.13 5.06 5.73
CA ILE A 153 -4.23 6.09 4.68
C ILE A 153 -3.56 7.40 5.14
N PHE A 154 -3.78 7.81 6.37
CA PHE A 154 -3.13 9.00 6.93
C PHE A 154 -1.60 8.88 6.89
N LEU A 155 -1.06 7.74 7.34
CA LEU A 155 0.39 7.50 7.32
C LEU A 155 0.97 7.40 5.91
N VAL A 156 0.23 6.83 4.97
CA VAL A 156 0.63 6.81 3.55
C VAL A 156 0.85 8.24 3.05
N VAL A 157 -0.10 9.14 3.29
CA VAL A 157 0.01 10.54 2.87
C VAL A 157 1.16 11.27 3.57
N VAL A 158 1.34 11.03 4.87
CA VAL A 158 2.45 11.65 5.65
C VAL A 158 3.81 11.18 5.13
N ILE A 159 3.98 9.87 4.91
CA ILE A 159 5.24 9.31 4.41
C ILE A 159 5.52 9.82 3.00
N ASP A 160 4.52 9.83 2.14
CA ASP A 160 4.65 10.35 0.79
C ASP A 160 5.09 11.82 0.79
N GLY A 161 4.45 12.65 1.62
CA GLY A 161 4.85 14.04 1.81
C GLY A 161 6.28 14.21 2.35
N LEU A 162 6.72 13.35 3.27
CA LEU A 162 8.11 13.36 3.74
C LEU A 162 9.09 13.02 2.62
N PHE A 163 8.82 11.98 1.85
CA PHE A 163 9.67 11.63 0.70
C PHE A 163 9.70 12.74 -0.34
N ALA A 164 8.59 13.42 -0.60
CA ALA A 164 8.52 14.55 -1.54
C ALA A 164 9.35 15.78 -1.09
N VAL A 165 9.57 15.93 0.23
CA VAL A 165 10.43 17.01 0.77
C VAL A 165 11.91 16.66 0.69
N PHE A 166 12.27 15.38 0.87
CA PHE A 166 13.67 14.95 0.94
C PHE A 166 14.26 14.48 -0.40
N PHE A 167 13.42 14.11 -1.36
CA PHE A 167 13.80 13.61 -2.68
C PHE A 167 13.05 14.34 -3.81
#